data_03b1096617c33a3d356d20a9d32ee0f9
#
_entry.id   03b1096617c33a3d356d20a9d32ee0f9
#
_cell.length_a   1.000
_cell.length_b   1.000
_cell.length_c   1.000
_cell.angle_alpha   90.00
_cell.angle_beta   90.00
_cell.angle_gamma   90.00
#
_symmetry.space_group_name_H-M   'P 1'
#
loop_
_entity.id
_entity.type
_entity.pdbx_description
1 polymer ?
#
loop_
_entity_poly.entity_id
_entity_poly.type
_entity_poly.pdbx_seq_one_letter_code
_entity_poly.pdbx_strand_id
1 'polypeptide(L)'
;MTDIEIARNTKLEKIEKIAKKLNIKEEDIECYGKYKAKISNSVYEKLKDKKDGKLILVTAINPTPLGEGKTTVSIAIADGLSKIGKKSILALREPSLGPVFGIKGGATGGGHVQVAPMEDINLHFTGDIHAITSANNLLSSMIDNHIYFGNQLDIQEVTWKRCVDLNDRQLRKVQTGLSGEKNIVPREDGFDITVASEIMAILCLAENLKELKHKLGNIIIGYNSQKQPVYAKDLKAEGAMTVLLKDAIKPNLVQTLEHTPAIIHGGPFANIAHGCNSVIATKMAMKLADYTITEAGFGADLGAEKFLDIKCRKAQIKPNAVVIVATIKALKYHGGVEKEKIQEENFEGLQNGMKNLYKHIENLKNKFGLNVIVAINKYNTDISKEIEYVQADLAKKGIESSVVDGWAKGGNGAIDIAKKIVKLTNVQENFKYIYENEDDIKTKIKKVAKEIYGATEVEFSEKAIEEIERIEKLGFGELPVCIAKTQYSLSDDAKNLECKEPFKITIRDINLKAGAGFVVAIAGKIMTMPGLPRVPAAESIDIDENGEVV
;
A
#
# COMPACT_ATOMS: atom_id res chain seq x y z
N MET A 1 -4.13 18.47 22.98
CA MET A 1 -5.16 18.29 21.93
C MET A 1 -4.95 16.92 21.29
N THR A 2 -6.00 16.17 21.11
CA THR A 2 -6.02 14.91 20.35
C THR A 2 -5.90 15.19 18.84
N ASP A 3 -5.62 14.17 18.04
CA ASP A 3 -5.54 14.30 16.57
C ASP A 3 -6.87 14.79 15.98
N ILE A 4 -8.01 14.35 16.54
CA ILE A 4 -9.36 14.78 16.14
C ILE A 4 -9.58 16.27 16.49
N GLU A 5 -9.23 16.70 17.70
CA GLU A 5 -9.36 18.10 18.09
C GLU A 5 -8.52 19.04 17.21
N ILE A 6 -7.30 18.63 16.86
CA ILE A 6 -6.42 19.41 15.96
C ILE A 6 -7.06 19.52 14.58
N ALA A 7 -7.57 18.42 14.03
CA ALA A 7 -8.23 18.40 12.72
C ALA A 7 -9.47 19.31 12.67
N ARG A 8 -10.32 19.24 13.69
CA ARG A 8 -11.56 20.05 13.78
C ARG A 8 -11.30 21.53 13.98
N ASN A 9 -10.27 21.88 14.77
CA ASN A 9 -9.90 23.28 15.00
C ASN A 9 -9.22 23.93 13.78
N THR A 10 -8.86 23.15 12.75
CA THR A 10 -8.21 23.67 11.55
C THR A 10 -9.25 24.08 10.51
N LYS A 11 -9.21 25.35 10.10
CA LYS A 11 -10.08 25.86 9.04
C LYS A 11 -9.59 25.39 7.67
N LEU A 12 -10.31 24.45 7.06
CA LEU A 12 -10.00 23.93 5.74
C LEU A 12 -10.34 24.93 4.62
N GLU A 13 -9.60 24.91 3.53
CA GLU A 13 -9.93 25.58 2.29
C GLU A 13 -10.96 24.75 1.49
N LYS A 14 -11.83 25.44 0.73
CA LYS A 14 -12.71 24.77 -0.22
C LYS A 14 -11.90 24.02 -1.27
N ILE A 15 -12.39 22.87 -1.71
CA ILE A 15 -11.64 21.98 -2.60
C ILE A 15 -11.33 22.62 -3.95
N GLU A 16 -12.17 23.52 -4.43
CA GLU A 16 -11.94 24.28 -5.68
C GLU A 16 -10.69 25.17 -5.56
N LYS A 17 -10.41 25.72 -4.38
CA LYS A 17 -9.18 26.48 -4.13
C LYS A 17 -7.94 25.59 -4.16
N ILE A 18 -8.04 24.37 -3.62
CA ILE A 18 -6.97 23.38 -3.67
C ILE A 18 -6.70 22.95 -5.11
N ALA A 19 -7.76 22.68 -5.89
CA ALA A 19 -7.64 22.38 -7.32
C ALA A 19 -6.95 23.51 -8.08
N LYS A 20 -7.29 24.78 -7.78
CA LYS A 20 -6.67 25.96 -8.39
C LYS A 20 -5.17 26.05 -8.10
N LYS A 21 -4.68 25.66 -6.91
CA LYS A 21 -3.23 25.57 -6.60
C LYS A 21 -2.49 24.63 -7.56
N LEU A 22 -3.17 23.62 -8.08
CA LEU A 22 -2.66 22.65 -9.05
C LEU A 22 -2.91 23.06 -10.50
N ASN A 23 -3.54 24.22 -10.76
CA ASN A 23 -4.03 24.66 -12.06
C ASN A 23 -5.05 23.70 -12.69
N ILE A 24 -5.83 22.99 -11.88
CA ILE A 24 -6.97 22.18 -12.31
C ILE A 24 -8.19 23.12 -12.37
N LYS A 25 -8.92 23.07 -13.48
CA LYS A 25 -10.14 23.86 -13.68
C LYS A 25 -11.32 23.24 -12.92
N GLU A 26 -12.33 24.06 -12.60
CA GLU A 26 -13.55 23.59 -11.93
C GLU A 26 -14.31 22.54 -12.77
N GLU A 27 -14.30 22.65 -14.10
CA GLU A 27 -14.90 21.67 -15.02
C GLU A 27 -14.21 20.30 -15.03
N ASP A 28 -12.99 20.21 -14.50
CA ASP A 28 -12.17 18.99 -14.44
C ASP A 28 -12.26 18.29 -13.08
N ILE A 29 -13.06 18.82 -12.15
CA ILE A 29 -13.32 18.21 -10.83
C ILE A 29 -14.81 17.98 -10.62
N GLU A 30 -15.11 16.94 -9.86
CA GLU A 30 -16.46 16.61 -9.38
C GLU A 30 -16.44 16.67 -7.85
N CYS A 31 -17.07 17.72 -7.28
CA CYS A 31 -17.06 17.95 -5.84
C CYS A 31 -17.93 16.94 -5.08
N TYR A 32 -17.37 16.35 -4.05
CA TYR A 32 -18.05 15.50 -3.06
C TYR A 32 -18.13 16.27 -1.73
N GLY A 33 -18.97 17.28 -1.68
CA GLY A 33 -19.05 18.25 -0.58
C GLY A 33 -18.03 19.39 -0.72
N LYS A 34 -17.65 20.00 0.41
CA LYS A 34 -16.85 21.23 0.42
C LYS A 34 -15.33 20.99 0.31
N TYR A 35 -14.85 19.83 0.72
CA TYR A 35 -13.43 19.61 1.03
C TYR A 35 -12.81 18.42 0.31
N LYS A 36 -13.57 17.74 -0.54
CA LYS A 36 -13.11 16.60 -1.35
C LYS A 36 -13.72 16.64 -2.75
N ALA A 37 -12.98 16.16 -3.74
CA ALA A 37 -13.46 16.06 -5.12
C ALA A 37 -12.79 14.89 -5.83
N LYS A 38 -13.42 14.37 -6.86
CA LYS A 38 -12.76 13.50 -7.84
C LYS A 38 -12.16 14.34 -8.95
N ILE A 39 -10.98 13.94 -9.43
CA ILE A 39 -10.29 14.57 -10.55
C ILE A 39 -10.60 13.77 -11.81
N SER A 40 -11.05 14.44 -12.87
CA SER A 40 -11.26 13.82 -14.17
C SER A 40 -9.95 13.26 -14.76
N ASN A 41 -10.00 12.08 -15.34
CA ASN A 41 -8.84 11.48 -16.03
C ASN A 41 -8.39 12.33 -17.24
N SER A 42 -9.25 13.21 -17.76
CA SER A 42 -8.90 14.19 -18.81
C SER A 42 -7.77 15.13 -18.38
N VAL A 43 -7.60 15.38 -17.08
CA VAL A 43 -6.50 16.20 -16.55
C VAL A 43 -5.15 15.58 -16.89
N TYR A 44 -5.01 14.26 -16.71
CA TYR A 44 -3.77 13.58 -17.07
C TYR A 44 -3.52 13.63 -18.58
N GLU A 45 -4.54 13.39 -19.41
CA GLU A 45 -4.42 13.46 -20.87
C GLU A 45 -3.99 14.85 -21.37
N LYS A 46 -4.53 15.92 -20.75
CA LYS A 46 -4.12 17.31 -21.04
C LYS A 46 -2.67 17.61 -20.67
N LEU A 47 -2.11 16.87 -19.71
CA LEU A 47 -0.78 17.12 -19.15
C LEU A 47 0.26 16.05 -19.51
N LYS A 48 -0.10 15.03 -20.29
CA LYS A 48 0.76 13.86 -20.56
C LYS A 48 2.14 14.23 -21.11
N ASP A 49 2.22 15.25 -21.95
CA ASP A 49 3.48 15.71 -22.57
C ASP A 49 4.27 16.70 -21.69
N LYS A 50 3.71 17.13 -20.55
CA LYS A 50 4.42 17.94 -19.58
C LYS A 50 5.49 17.10 -18.90
N LYS A 51 6.67 17.70 -18.64
CA LYS A 51 7.74 17.06 -17.88
C LYS A 51 7.25 16.69 -16.48
N ASP A 52 7.62 15.49 -16.03
CA ASP A 52 7.32 15.01 -14.68
C ASP A 52 8.09 15.79 -13.62
N GLY A 53 7.41 16.05 -12.50
CA GLY A 53 8.05 16.45 -11.26
C GLY A 53 8.86 15.31 -10.63
N LYS A 54 9.56 15.62 -9.57
CA LYS A 54 10.39 14.66 -8.82
C LYS A 54 9.50 13.75 -7.98
N LEU A 55 9.70 12.44 -8.09
CA LEU A 55 9.00 11.43 -7.29
C LEU A 55 9.84 11.04 -6.07
N ILE A 56 9.28 11.21 -4.89
CA ILE A 56 9.87 10.83 -3.60
C ILE A 56 9.05 9.68 -3.03
N LEU A 57 9.70 8.53 -2.84
CA LEU A 57 9.11 7.38 -2.17
C LEU A 57 9.42 7.43 -0.68
N VAL A 58 8.39 7.41 0.15
CA VAL A 58 8.52 7.26 1.60
C VAL A 58 8.22 5.81 2.00
N THR A 59 9.17 5.20 2.65
CA THR A 59 9.08 3.84 3.20
C THR A 59 9.59 3.82 4.64
N ALA A 60 9.74 2.65 5.25
CA ALA A 60 10.24 2.54 6.62
C ALA A 60 11.08 1.28 6.81
N ILE A 61 11.69 1.15 7.96
CA ILE A 61 12.17 -0.13 8.50
C ILE A 61 10.99 -1.08 8.74
N ASN A 62 11.26 -2.35 9.07
CA ASN A 62 10.18 -3.29 9.40
C ASN A 62 9.26 -2.69 10.48
N PRO A 63 7.92 -2.77 10.31
CA PRO A 63 6.99 -2.20 11.26
C PRO A 63 7.02 -2.90 12.61
N THR A 64 6.66 -2.15 13.65
CA THR A 64 6.51 -2.63 15.01
C THR A 64 5.08 -2.41 15.49
N PRO A 65 4.66 -3.03 16.60
CA PRO A 65 3.36 -2.70 17.22
C PRO A 65 3.21 -1.25 17.68
N LEU A 66 4.32 -0.48 17.67
CA LEU A 66 4.36 0.92 18.12
C LEU A 66 4.07 1.92 16.98
N GLY A 67 4.15 1.45 15.73
CA GLY A 67 4.00 2.27 14.54
C GLY A 67 5.25 3.13 14.23
N GLU A 68 5.54 3.38 12.96
CA GLU A 68 6.70 4.17 12.50
C GLU A 68 6.32 5.56 12.03
N GLY A 69 5.03 5.81 11.76
CA GLY A 69 4.52 7.11 11.36
C GLY A 69 4.89 7.51 9.92
N LYS A 70 4.91 6.55 8.97
CA LYS A 70 5.19 6.84 7.55
C LYS A 70 4.31 7.94 6.99
N THR A 71 2.99 7.83 7.15
CA THR A 71 2.03 8.82 6.64
C THR A 71 2.25 10.19 7.28
N THR A 72 2.50 10.24 8.59
CA THR A 72 2.86 11.45 9.32
C THR A 72 4.10 12.12 8.71
N VAL A 73 5.17 11.34 8.44
CA VAL A 73 6.40 11.85 7.83
C VAL A 73 6.17 12.26 6.36
N SER A 74 5.37 11.51 5.60
CA SER A 74 5.04 11.84 4.20
C SER A 74 4.34 13.21 4.11
N ILE A 75 3.36 13.45 4.98
CA ILE A 75 2.63 14.71 5.05
C ILE A 75 3.56 15.84 5.51
N ALA A 76 4.36 15.60 6.57
CA ALA A 76 5.34 16.57 7.06
C ALA A 76 6.32 17.01 5.96
N ILE A 77 6.82 16.07 5.15
CA ILE A 77 7.72 16.38 4.05
C ILE A 77 7.02 17.23 2.98
N ALA A 78 5.77 16.89 2.62
CA ALA A 78 5.02 17.66 1.62
C ALA A 78 4.76 19.09 2.10
N ASP A 79 4.32 19.25 3.35
CA ASP A 79 4.12 20.57 3.97
C ASP A 79 5.45 21.32 4.12
N GLY A 80 6.53 20.63 4.52
CA GLY A 80 7.87 21.21 4.63
C GLY A 80 8.43 21.70 3.27
N LEU A 81 8.18 20.98 2.18
CA LEU A 81 8.51 21.43 0.82
C LEU A 81 7.71 22.67 0.44
N SER A 82 6.42 22.71 0.77
CA SER A 82 5.58 23.90 0.57
C SER A 82 6.11 25.10 1.37
N LYS A 83 6.56 24.92 2.62
CA LYS A 83 7.16 25.98 3.45
C LYS A 83 8.43 26.59 2.85
N ILE A 84 9.20 25.82 2.11
CA ILE A 84 10.39 26.32 1.39
C ILE A 84 10.10 26.75 -0.04
N GLY A 85 8.81 27.01 -0.37
CA GLY A 85 8.38 27.55 -1.66
C GLY A 85 8.40 26.57 -2.82
N LYS A 86 8.39 25.24 -2.56
CA LYS A 86 8.29 24.22 -3.60
C LYS A 86 6.83 23.81 -3.80
N LYS A 87 6.45 23.56 -5.05
CA LYS A 87 5.13 23.03 -5.38
C LYS A 87 5.12 21.53 -5.14
N SER A 88 4.51 21.12 -4.05
CA SER A 88 4.44 19.72 -3.61
C SER A 88 3.02 19.18 -3.64
N ILE A 89 2.90 17.86 -3.79
CA ILE A 89 1.65 17.11 -3.75
C ILE A 89 1.88 15.74 -3.12
N LEU A 90 0.90 15.26 -2.38
CA LEU A 90 0.88 13.89 -1.86
C LEU A 90 0.10 12.96 -2.79
N ALA A 91 0.55 11.71 -2.89
CA ALA A 91 -0.18 10.62 -3.52
C ALA A 91 -0.22 9.43 -2.56
N LEU A 92 -1.36 9.23 -1.89
CA LEU A 92 -1.53 8.32 -0.77
C LEU A 92 -2.56 7.22 -1.06
N ARG A 93 -2.58 6.19 -0.20
CA ARG A 93 -3.60 5.15 -0.23
C ARG A 93 -4.85 5.57 0.51
N GLU A 94 -6.00 5.08 0.04
CA GLU A 94 -7.28 5.13 0.75
C GLU A 94 -7.28 4.11 1.89
N PRO A 95 -7.69 4.48 3.11
CA PRO A 95 -7.81 3.55 4.24
C PRO A 95 -8.99 2.60 4.04
N SER A 96 -8.84 1.35 4.55
CA SER A 96 -9.88 0.34 4.63
C SER A 96 -10.52 0.36 6.01
N LEU A 97 -11.82 0.12 6.09
CA LEU A 97 -12.57 0.07 7.34
C LEU A 97 -12.05 -1.01 8.30
N GLY A 98 -11.59 -2.14 7.78
CA GLY A 98 -11.06 -3.22 8.61
C GLY A 98 -9.90 -2.77 9.52
N PRO A 99 -8.81 -2.18 9.02
CA PRO A 99 -7.76 -1.56 9.84
C PRO A 99 -8.24 -0.41 10.72
N VAL A 100 -9.15 0.45 10.25
CA VAL A 100 -9.68 1.59 11.01
C VAL A 100 -10.40 1.12 12.27
N PHE A 101 -11.36 0.21 12.13
CA PHE A 101 -12.09 -0.37 13.26
C PHE A 101 -11.34 -1.50 13.98
N GLY A 102 -10.23 -1.98 13.41
CA GLY A 102 -9.39 -3.03 13.98
C GLY A 102 -8.33 -2.52 14.93
N ILE A 103 -7.16 -2.17 14.39
CA ILE A 103 -5.95 -1.87 15.20
C ILE A 103 -5.62 -0.38 15.22
N LYS A 104 -5.92 0.36 14.14
CA LYS A 104 -5.33 1.68 13.91
C LYS A 104 -6.17 2.87 14.37
N GLY A 105 -7.51 2.73 14.44
CA GLY A 105 -8.40 3.86 14.71
C GLY A 105 -8.45 4.93 13.61
N GLY A 106 -7.51 4.95 12.66
CA GLY A 106 -7.42 5.88 11.54
C GLY A 106 -6.10 5.75 10.77
N ALA A 107 -6.01 6.38 9.57
CA ALA A 107 -4.85 6.30 8.70
C ALA A 107 -4.57 7.61 7.94
N THR A 108 -4.91 8.76 8.51
CA THR A 108 -4.81 10.09 7.88
C THR A 108 -3.63 10.93 8.36
N GLY A 109 -2.67 10.33 9.07
CA GLY A 109 -1.58 11.02 9.76
C GLY A 109 -1.91 11.27 11.23
N GLY A 110 -1.23 12.22 11.88
CA GLY A 110 -1.46 12.56 13.28
C GLY A 110 -0.86 13.92 13.66
N GLY A 111 -1.30 14.49 14.79
CA GLY A 111 -0.90 15.82 15.24
C GLY A 111 -1.25 16.89 14.20
N HIS A 112 -0.31 17.76 13.93
CA HIS A 112 -0.45 18.83 12.95
C HIS A 112 -0.23 18.38 11.50
N VAL A 113 0.15 17.11 11.25
CA VAL A 113 0.38 16.55 9.91
C VAL A 113 -0.66 15.48 9.59
N GLN A 114 -1.80 15.94 9.12
CA GLN A 114 -2.93 15.10 8.72
C GLN A 114 -3.45 15.51 7.35
N VAL A 115 -4.04 14.55 6.62
CA VAL A 115 -4.90 14.84 5.46
C VAL A 115 -6.34 14.98 5.93
N ALA A 116 -7.07 15.92 5.34
CA ALA A 116 -8.43 16.28 5.73
C ALA A 116 -9.38 16.37 4.52
N PRO A 117 -10.67 16.05 4.72
CA PRO A 117 -11.38 15.76 5.97
C PRO A 117 -11.09 14.35 6.50
N MET A 118 -10.59 14.26 7.74
CA MET A 118 -10.10 13.02 8.33
C MET A 118 -11.18 11.94 8.46
N GLU A 119 -12.35 12.30 8.98
CA GLU A 119 -13.45 11.37 9.23
C GLU A 119 -13.96 10.76 7.91
N ASP A 120 -14.21 11.60 6.90
CA ASP A 120 -14.65 11.14 5.58
C ASP A 120 -13.65 10.15 4.95
N ILE A 121 -12.34 10.48 5.04
CA ILE A 121 -11.28 9.64 4.47
C ILE A 121 -11.22 8.28 5.16
N ASN A 122 -11.37 8.24 6.48
CA ASN A 122 -11.30 7.00 7.26
C ASN A 122 -12.56 6.14 7.19
N LEU A 123 -13.70 6.70 6.79
CA LEU A 123 -14.99 6.00 6.76
C LEU A 123 -15.46 5.74 5.32
N HIS A 124 -16.45 6.48 4.86
CA HIS A 124 -17.04 6.34 3.51
C HIS A 124 -16.59 7.51 2.62
N PHE A 125 -15.37 7.49 2.19
CA PHE A 125 -14.71 8.63 1.55
C PHE A 125 -15.47 9.18 0.33
N THR A 126 -15.43 8.47 -0.79
CA THR A 126 -16.15 8.79 -2.03
C THR A 126 -16.82 7.56 -2.65
N GLY A 127 -16.80 6.44 -1.93
CA GLY A 127 -17.47 5.19 -2.32
C GLY A 127 -16.60 4.24 -3.15
N ASP A 128 -15.30 4.49 -3.31
CA ASP A 128 -14.42 3.67 -4.15
C ASP A 128 -14.31 2.23 -3.64
N ILE A 129 -14.13 2.04 -2.33
CA ILE A 129 -14.04 0.71 -1.72
C ILE A 129 -15.37 -0.04 -1.84
N HIS A 130 -16.52 0.66 -1.66
CA HIS A 130 -17.83 0.06 -1.89
C HIS A 130 -18.01 -0.37 -3.35
N ALA A 131 -17.58 0.45 -4.32
CA ALA A 131 -17.66 0.10 -5.74
C ALA A 131 -16.82 -1.15 -6.06
N ILE A 132 -15.63 -1.28 -5.47
CA ILE A 132 -14.77 -2.47 -5.62
C ILE A 132 -15.45 -3.70 -5.01
N THR A 133 -15.99 -3.59 -3.80
CA THR A 133 -16.76 -4.65 -3.14
C THR A 133 -17.92 -5.11 -4.01
N SER A 134 -18.69 -4.15 -4.55
CA SER A 134 -19.85 -4.43 -5.40
C SER A 134 -19.46 -5.13 -6.71
N ALA A 135 -18.38 -4.69 -7.38
CA ALA A 135 -17.89 -5.31 -8.60
C ALA A 135 -17.38 -6.75 -8.34
N ASN A 136 -16.70 -6.97 -7.21
CA ASN A 136 -16.21 -8.28 -6.81
C ASN A 136 -17.38 -9.26 -6.56
N ASN A 137 -18.38 -8.81 -5.82
CA ASN A 137 -19.51 -9.66 -5.43
C ASN A 137 -20.49 -9.87 -6.59
N LEU A 138 -20.60 -8.91 -7.52
CA LEU A 138 -21.32 -9.11 -8.78
C LEU A 138 -20.70 -10.29 -9.58
N LEU A 139 -19.37 -10.34 -9.71
CA LEU A 139 -18.69 -11.44 -10.40
C LEU A 139 -18.98 -12.78 -9.71
N SER A 140 -18.92 -12.84 -8.36
CA SER A 140 -19.29 -14.05 -7.61
C SER A 140 -20.71 -14.49 -7.88
N SER A 141 -21.66 -13.55 -7.91
CA SER A 141 -23.08 -13.81 -8.19
C SER A 141 -23.27 -14.32 -9.61
N MET A 142 -22.55 -13.77 -10.60
CA MET A 142 -22.62 -14.22 -12.00
C MET A 142 -22.04 -15.63 -12.18
N ILE A 143 -20.99 -16.00 -11.44
CA ILE A 143 -20.45 -17.36 -11.43
C ILE A 143 -21.51 -18.36 -10.95
N ASP A 144 -22.11 -18.11 -9.77
CA ASP A 144 -23.11 -19.01 -9.21
C ASP A 144 -24.36 -19.11 -10.10
N ASN A 145 -24.79 -17.99 -10.69
CA ASN A 145 -25.89 -17.96 -11.65
C ASN A 145 -25.59 -18.77 -12.91
N HIS A 146 -24.38 -18.68 -13.48
CA HIS A 146 -23.96 -19.45 -14.63
C HIS A 146 -23.96 -20.97 -14.34
N ILE A 147 -23.44 -21.37 -13.18
CA ILE A 147 -23.43 -22.78 -12.76
C ILE A 147 -24.87 -23.30 -12.61
N TYR A 148 -25.74 -22.52 -11.98
CA TYR A 148 -27.15 -22.89 -11.79
C TYR A 148 -27.89 -23.09 -13.12
N PHE A 149 -27.71 -22.21 -14.12
CA PHE A 149 -28.39 -22.28 -15.41
C PHE A 149 -27.70 -23.18 -16.45
N GLY A 150 -26.96 -24.19 -16.02
CA GLY A 150 -26.50 -25.28 -16.85
C GLY A 150 -25.00 -25.31 -17.13
N ASN A 151 -24.21 -24.40 -16.55
CA ASN A 151 -22.73 -24.45 -16.53
C ASN A 151 -22.07 -24.73 -17.89
N GLN A 152 -22.45 -24.00 -18.94
CA GLN A 152 -21.95 -24.21 -20.30
C GLN A 152 -20.43 -24.04 -20.41
N LEU A 153 -19.79 -23.35 -19.49
CA LEU A 153 -18.33 -23.20 -19.40
C LEU A 153 -17.65 -24.36 -18.66
N ASP A 154 -18.45 -25.33 -18.18
CA ASP A 154 -17.97 -26.53 -17.48
C ASP A 154 -17.09 -26.19 -16.25
N ILE A 155 -17.46 -25.19 -15.48
CA ILE A 155 -16.72 -24.79 -14.28
C ILE A 155 -16.83 -25.89 -13.22
N GLN A 156 -15.70 -26.51 -12.88
CA GLN A 156 -15.60 -27.57 -11.87
C GLN A 156 -14.99 -27.07 -10.56
N GLU A 157 -14.13 -26.05 -10.63
CA GLU A 157 -13.49 -25.44 -9.50
C GLU A 157 -13.69 -23.92 -9.56
N VAL A 158 -14.30 -23.34 -8.52
CA VAL A 158 -14.44 -21.89 -8.37
C VAL A 158 -13.33 -21.40 -7.45
N THR A 159 -12.44 -20.55 -7.96
CA THR A 159 -11.33 -19.96 -7.18
C THR A 159 -11.62 -18.53 -6.73
N TRP A 160 -12.64 -17.92 -7.30
CA TRP A 160 -13.05 -16.55 -6.97
C TRP A 160 -13.84 -16.51 -5.67
N LYS A 161 -13.43 -15.62 -4.76
CA LYS A 161 -14.09 -15.39 -3.47
C LYS A 161 -14.92 -14.10 -3.47
N ARG A 162 -15.84 -14.02 -2.52
CA ARG A 162 -16.51 -12.78 -2.18
C ARG A 162 -15.58 -11.83 -1.42
N CYS A 163 -16.00 -10.59 -1.20
CA CYS A 163 -15.26 -9.68 -0.34
C CYS A 163 -16.18 -8.79 0.50
N VAL A 164 -15.60 -8.28 1.59
CA VAL A 164 -16.19 -7.28 2.48
C VAL A 164 -15.08 -6.42 3.08
N ASP A 165 -15.33 -5.12 3.27
CA ASP A 165 -14.28 -4.22 3.78
C ASP A 165 -14.28 -4.13 5.32
N LEU A 166 -14.25 -5.28 5.97
CA LEU A 166 -14.17 -5.42 7.43
C LEU A 166 -13.23 -6.57 7.80
N ASN A 167 -12.73 -6.57 9.03
CA ASN A 167 -12.00 -7.69 9.61
C ASN A 167 -12.98 -8.71 10.21
N ASP A 168 -13.18 -9.84 9.53
CA ASP A 168 -14.07 -10.90 10.01
C ASP A 168 -13.48 -12.29 9.76
N ARG A 169 -12.88 -12.89 10.80
CA ARG A 169 -12.27 -14.21 10.72
C ARG A 169 -13.25 -15.35 10.46
N GLN A 170 -14.55 -15.15 10.73
CA GLN A 170 -15.57 -16.17 10.50
C GLN A 170 -15.84 -16.40 9.01
N LEU A 171 -15.58 -15.36 8.19
CA LEU A 171 -15.81 -15.39 6.75
C LEU A 171 -14.69 -16.04 5.94
N ARG A 172 -13.59 -16.49 6.55
CA ARG A 172 -12.47 -17.12 5.83
C ARG A 172 -12.86 -18.34 5.03
N LYS A 173 -13.81 -19.12 5.56
CA LYS A 173 -14.33 -20.32 4.94
C LYS A 173 -15.81 -20.45 5.35
N VAL A 174 -16.69 -20.45 4.38
CA VAL A 174 -18.15 -20.49 4.58
C VAL A 174 -18.77 -21.50 3.62
N GLN A 175 -19.90 -22.07 4.00
CA GLN A 175 -20.79 -22.80 3.10
C GLN A 175 -21.89 -21.85 2.63
N THR A 176 -22.03 -21.67 1.33
CA THR A 176 -23.08 -20.86 0.72
C THR A 176 -24.16 -21.74 0.11
N GLY A 177 -25.35 -21.19 -0.12
CA GLY A 177 -26.44 -21.88 -0.78
C GLY A 177 -27.14 -22.95 0.06
N LEU A 178 -27.27 -22.75 1.39
CA LEU A 178 -27.85 -23.75 2.31
C LEU A 178 -29.36 -23.57 2.57
N SER A 179 -30.04 -22.62 1.92
CA SER A 179 -31.48 -22.36 2.17
C SER A 179 -32.41 -23.47 1.68
N GLY A 180 -31.91 -24.41 0.86
CA GLY A 180 -32.70 -25.53 0.33
C GLY A 180 -33.63 -25.16 -0.84
N GLU A 181 -33.55 -23.93 -1.33
CA GLU A 181 -34.30 -23.50 -2.51
C GLU A 181 -33.78 -24.14 -3.79
N LYS A 182 -34.64 -24.25 -4.83
CA LYS A 182 -34.27 -24.93 -6.08
C LYS A 182 -33.28 -24.15 -6.95
N ASN A 183 -33.14 -22.84 -6.75
CA ASN A 183 -32.38 -21.93 -7.59
C ASN A 183 -31.07 -21.46 -6.96
N ILE A 184 -30.44 -22.30 -6.17
CA ILE A 184 -29.14 -22.04 -5.51
C ILE A 184 -28.13 -23.13 -5.85
N VAL A 185 -26.84 -22.79 -5.70
CA VAL A 185 -25.71 -23.68 -5.87
C VAL A 185 -24.97 -23.81 -4.55
N PRO A 186 -25.19 -24.90 -3.77
CA PRO A 186 -24.44 -25.14 -2.55
C PRO A 186 -22.95 -25.37 -2.87
N ARG A 187 -22.08 -24.55 -2.31
CA ARG A 187 -20.62 -24.72 -2.44
C ARG A 187 -19.85 -24.08 -1.28
N GLU A 188 -18.62 -24.54 -1.14
CA GLU A 188 -17.66 -23.86 -0.28
C GLU A 188 -17.27 -22.51 -0.90
N ASP A 189 -17.17 -21.49 -0.09
CA ASP A 189 -16.78 -20.13 -0.45
C ASP A 189 -15.94 -19.52 0.68
N GLY A 190 -15.60 -18.26 0.56
CA GLY A 190 -14.93 -17.43 1.56
C GLY A 190 -14.97 -15.97 1.17
N PHE A 191 -14.53 -15.14 2.09
CA PHE A 191 -14.42 -13.70 1.85
C PHE A 191 -12.97 -13.26 2.03
N ASP A 192 -12.51 -12.41 1.13
CA ASP A 192 -11.31 -11.62 1.33
C ASP A 192 -11.73 -10.21 1.81
N ILE A 193 -10.86 -9.52 2.54
CA ILE A 193 -11.09 -8.09 2.76
C ILE A 193 -10.96 -7.35 1.43
N THR A 194 -11.80 -6.36 1.17
CA THR A 194 -11.89 -5.69 -0.14
C THR A 194 -10.53 -5.20 -0.64
N VAL A 195 -9.67 -4.69 0.24
CA VAL A 195 -8.32 -4.21 -0.10
C VAL A 195 -7.30 -5.32 -0.41
N ALA A 196 -7.66 -6.59 -0.19
CA ALA A 196 -6.90 -7.76 -0.63
C ALA A 196 -7.44 -8.37 -1.94
N SER A 197 -8.57 -7.87 -2.46
CA SER A 197 -9.17 -8.37 -3.69
C SER A 197 -8.29 -8.06 -4.91
N GLU A 198 -8.40 -8.93 -5.92
CA GLU A 198 -7.72 -8.69 -7.20
C GLU A 198 -8.24 -7.43 -7.90
N ILE A 199 -9.53 -7.08 -7.72
CA ILE A 199 -10.11 -5.87 -8.30
C ILE A 199 -9.46 -4.60 -7.73
N MET A 200 -9.16 -4.56 -6.43
CA MET A 200 -8.39 -3.45 -5.85
C MET A 200 -7.02 -3.31 -6.52
N ALA A 201 -6.30 -4.42 -6.72
CA ALA A 201 -5.01 -4.41 -7.41
C ALA A 201 -5.14 -3.97 -8.88
N ILE A 202 -6.15 -4.45 -9.59
CA ILE A 202 -6.44 -4.07 -10.98
C ILE A 202 -6.71 -2.57 -11.09
N LEU A 203 -7.58 -2.01 -10.24
CA LEU A 203 -7.89 -0.57 -10.22
C LEU A 203 -6.63 0.27 -9.98
N CYS A 204 -5.76 -0.18 -9.08
CA CYS A 204 -4.51 0.53 -8.78
C CYS A 204 -3.43 0.42 -9.87
N LEU A 205 -3.45 -0.63 -10.69
CA LEU A 205 -2.47 -0.84 -11.76
C LEU A 205 -2.97 -0.43 -13.15
N ALA A 206 -4.27 -0.19 -13.33
CA ALA A 206 -4.84 0.32 -14.57
C ALA A 206 -4.49 1.79 -14.77
N GLU A 207 -4.28 2.19 -16.04
CA GLU A 207 -3.98 3.57 -16.42
C GLU A 207 -5.20 4.33 -16.98
N ASN A 208 -6.25 3.61 -17.38
CA ASN A 208 -7.49 4.16 -17.91
C ASN A 208 -8.62 3.14 -17.90
N LEU A 209 -9.86 3.59 -18.21
CA LEU A 209 -11.05 2.73 -18.24
C LEU A 209 -10.96 1.57 -19.22
N LYS A 210 -10.30 1.75 -20.37
CA LYS A 210 -10.15 0.68 -21.38
C LYS A 210 -9.27 -0.43 -20.85
N GLU A 211 -8.16 -0.09 -20.23
CA GLU A 211 -7.26 -1.05 -19.59
C GLU A 211 -7.92 -1.71 -18.38
N LEU A 212 -8.64 -0.93 -17.54
CA LEU A 212 -9.42 -1.45 -16.42
C LEU A 212 -10.37 -2.56 -16.90
N LYS A 213 -11.19 -2.30 -17.92
CA LYS A 213 -12.11 -3.28 -18.49
C LYS A 213 -11.39 -4.52 -19.00
N HIS A 214 -10.29 -4.34 -19.73
CA HIS A 214 -9.50 -5.45 -20.26
C HIS A 214 -8.94 -6.34 -19.13
N LYS A 215 -8.37 -5.74 -18.08
CA LYS A 215 -7.83 -6.44 -16.93
C LYS A 215 -8.92 -7.18 -16.15
N LEU A 216 -10.07 -6.56 -15.92
CA LEU A 216 -11.22 -7.22 -15.28
C LEU A 216 -11.68 -8.47 -16.06
N GLY A 217 -11.69 -8.39 -17.38
CA GLY A 217 -12.02 -9.54 -18.24
C GLY A 217 -11.05 -10.69 -18.12
N ASN A 218 -9.77 -10.43 -17.79
CA ASN A 218 -8.74 -11.45 -17.67
C ASN A 218 -8.63 -12.07 -16.25
N ILE A 219 -9.51 -11.71 -15.33
CA ILE A 219 -9.59 -12.38 -14.01
C ILE A 219 -9.92 -13.86 -14.26
N ILE A 220 -9.15 -14.76 -13.67
CA ILE A 220 -9.45 -16.20 -13.61
C ILE A 220 -10.44 -16.42 -12.47
N ILE A 221 -11.63 -16.97 -12.82
CA ILE A 221 -12.71 -17.24 -11.86
C ILE A 221 -12.74 -18.68 -11.37
N GLY A 222 -12.08 -19.57 -12.09
CA GLY A 222 -12.06 -20.99 -11.81
C GLY A 222 -11.46 -21.80 -12.94
N TYR A 223 -11.65 -23.10 -12.88
CA TYR A 223 -11.13 -24.06 -13.87
C TYR A 223 -12.21 -25.06 -14.32
N ASN A 224 -12.18 -25.43 -15.59
CA ASN A 224 -13.07 -26.45 -16.15
C ASN A 224 -12.57 -27.89 -15.90
N SER A 225 -13.30 -28.90 -16.37
CA SER A 225 -12.95 -30.34 -16.22
C SER A 225 -11.59 -30.70 -16.84
N GLN A 226 -11.14 -29.94 -17.84
CA GLN A 226 -9.84 -30.09 -18.50
C GLN A 226 -8.72 -29.29 -17.82
N LYS A 227 -8.97 -28.73 -16.65
CA LYS A 227 -8.03 -27.85 -15.93
C LYS A 227 -7.65 -26.57 -16.67
N GLN A 228 -8.44 -26.15 -17.66
CA GLN A 228 -8.26 -24.90 -18.36
C GLN A 228 -8.88 -23.75 -17.56
N PRO A 229 -8.25 -22.56 -17.52
CA PRO A 229 -8.80 -21.42 -16.80
C PRO A 229 -10.07 -20.90 -17.47
N VAL A 230 -11.05 -20.53 -16.66
CA VAL A 230 -12.26 -19.80 -17.06
C VAL A 230 -12.11 -18.36 -16.59
N TYR A 231 -12.40 -17.42 -17.48
CA TYR A 231 -12.17 -16.00 -17.24
C TYR A 231 -13.49 -15.24 -17.03
N ALA A 232 -13.41 -14.08 -16.36
CA ALA A 232 -14.57 -13.20 -16.17
C ALA A 232 -15.18 -12.73 -17.51
N LYS A 233 -14.37 -12.56 -18.57
CA LYS A 233 -14.85 -12.24 -19.92
C LYS A 233 -15.68 -13.36 -20.56
N ASP A 234 -15.48 -14.62 -20.18
CA ASP A 234 -16.27 -15.74 -20.66
C ASP A 234 -17.71 -15.67 -20.14
N LEU A 235 -17.90 -15.04 -18.97
CA LEU A 235 -19.20 -14.66 -18.42
C LEU A 235 -19.71 -13.29 -18.92
N LYS A 236 -18.92 -12.57 -19.71
CA LYS A 236 -19.20 -11.17 -20.14
C LYS A 236 -19.40 -10.21 -18.96
N ALA A 237 -18.71 -10.44 -17.85
CA ALA A 237 -18.88 -9.69 -16.59
C ALA A 237 -18.12 -8.35 -16.60
N GLU A 238 -17.05 -8.23 -17.38
CA GLU A 238 -16.12 -7.09 -17.36
C GLU A 238 -16.79 -5.75 -17.66
N GLY A 239 -17.84 -5.75 -18.48
CA GLY A 239 -18.60 -4.55 -18.82
C GLY A 239 -19.33 -3.98 -17.61
N ALA A 240 -20.13 -4.81 -16.93
CA ALA A 240 -20.91 -4.43 -15.74
C ALA A 240 -20.00 -4.05 -14.56
N MET A 241 -18.90 -4.82 -14.37
CA MET A 241 -17.89 -4.49 -13.36
C MET A 241 -17.25 -3.12 -13.63
N THR A 242 -16.93 -2.80 -14.88
CA THR A 242 -16.36 -1.49 -15.25
C THR A 242 -17.35 -0.35 -15.00
N VAL A 243 -18.66 -0.57 -15.25
CA VAL A 243 -19.71 0.41 -14.95
C VAL A 243 -19.75 0.74 -13.45
N LEU A 244 -19.65 -0.27 -12.58
CA LEU A 244 -19.57 -0.06 -11.13
C LEU A 244 -18.33 0.73 -10.71
N LEU A 245 -17.22 0.58 -11.44
CA LEU A 245 -15.92 1.20 -11.14
C LEU A 245 -15.65 2.51 -11.88
N LYS A 246 -16.59 3.00 -12.72
CA LYS A 246 -16.37 4.17 -13.60
C LYS A 246 -15.98 5.46 -12.87
N ASP A 247 -16.49 5.64 -11.66
CA ASP A 247 -16.15 6.79 -10.83
C ASP A 247 -15.02 6.48 -9.84
N ALA A 248 -14.92 5.24 -9.38
CA ALA A 248 -13.84 4.79 -8.51
C ALA A 248 -12.45 4.87 -9.17
N ILE A 249 -12.35 4.84 -10.50
CA ILE A 249 -11.06 5.00 -11.22
C ILE A 249 -10.54 6.43 -11.22
N LYS A 250 -11.39 7.43 -10.91
CA LYS A 250 -10.99 8.83 -10.79
C LYS A 250 -10.33 9.07 -9.43
N PRO A 251 -9.11 9.64 -9.37
CA PRO A 251 -8.45 9.94 -8.10
C PRO A 251 -9.17 10.98 -7.26
N ASN A 252 -9.06 10.88 -5.95
CA ASN A 252 -9.69 11.79 -4.99
C ASN A 252 -8.73 12.89 -4.57
N LEU A 253 -9.13 14.14 -4.72
CA LEU A 253 -8.41 15.33 -4.26
C LEU A 253 -8.88 15.75 -2.88
N VAL A 254 -7.93 15.97 -1.99
CA VAL A 254 -8.11 16.52 -0.64
C VAL A 254 -6.93 17.46 -0.31
N GLN A 255 -6.75 17.80 0.95
CA GLN A 255 -5.70 18.70 1.42
C GLN A 255 -5.08 18.20 2.74
N THR A 256 -3.87 18.67 3.06
CA THR A 256 -3.34 18.59 4.42
C THR A 256 -3.95 19.70 5.29
N LEU A 257 -3.74 19.65 6.61
CA LEU A 257 -4.13 20.74 7.52
C LEU A 257 -3.43 22.07 7.17
N GLU A 258 -2.28 22.03 6.51
CA GLU A 258 -1.56 23.21 6.00
C GLU A 258 -1.90 23.53 4.52
N HIS A 259 -2.96 22.92 4.00
CA HIS A 259 -3.51 23.16 2.64
C HIS A 259 -2.58 22.76 1.48
N THR A 260 -1.63 21.84 1.71
CA THR A 260 -0.92 21.17 0.62
C THR A 260 -1.88 20.19 -0.06
N PRO A 261 -1.95 20.19 -1.42
CA PRO A 261 -2.81 19.25 -2.11
C PRO A 261 -2.41 17.79 -1.88
N ALA A 262 -3.40 16.92 -1.75
CA ALA A 262 -3.20 15.48 -1.63
C ALA A 262 -4.17 14.72 -2.53
N ILE A 263 -3.68 13.71 -3.24
CA ILE A 263 -4.47 12.76 -4.00
C ILE A 263 -4.49 11.46 -3.22
N ILE A 264 -5.70 10.95 -2.93
CA ILE A 264 -5.90 9.66 -2.25
C ILE A 264 -6.64 8.74 -3.22
N HIS A 265 -6.06 7.56 -3.52
CA HIS A 265 -6.68 6.66 -4.49
C HIS A 265 -6.17 5.22 -4.36
N GLY A 266 -7.11 4.30 -4.13
CA GLY A 266 -6.84 2.87 -3.95
C GLY A 266 -6.05 2.55 -2.69
N GLY A 267 -6.14 1.33 -2.19
CA GLY A 267 -5.56 0.95 -0.91
C GLY A 267 -5.15 -0.53 -0.79
N PRO A 268 -4.44 -1.13 -1.76
CA PRO A 268 -4.08 -2.54 -1.70
C PRO A 268 -3.11 -2.81 -0.55
N PHE A 269 -3.26 -3.95 0.13
CA PHE A 269 -2.35 -4.37 1.19
C PHE A 269 -0.95 -4.72 0.65
N ALA A 270 0.10 -4.35 1.38
CA ALA A 270 1.49 -4.56 0.97
C ALA A 270 2.03 -5.96 1.26
N ASN A 271 1.36 -6.75 2.08
CA ASN A 271 1.75 -8.13 2.37
C ASN A 271 1.05 -9.17 1.47
N ILE A 272 0.12 -8.75 0.59
CA ILE A 272 -0.66 -9.64 -0.29
C ILE A 272 -0.67 -9.12 -1.73
N ALA A 273 -0.55 -7.79 -1.90
CA ALA A 273 -0.54 -7.09 -3.18
C ALA A 273 0.61 -6.06 -3.21
N HIS A 274 0.63 -5.17 -4.20
CA HIS A 274 1.74 -4.23 -4.39
C HIS A 274 1.80 -3.06 -3.38
N GLY A 275 0.79 -2.91 -2.52
CA GLY A 275 0.88 -2.10 -1.29
C GLY A 275 1.09 -0.59 -1.44
N CYS A 276 0.70 -0.01 -2.57
CA CYS A 276 0.82 1.42 -2.82
C CYS A 276 -0.42 1.95 -3.58
N ASN A 277 -0.60 3.26 -3.60
CA ASN A 277 -1.69 3.92 -4.31
C ASN A 277 -1.67 3.66 -5.82
N SER A 278 -2.68 4.13 -6.55
CA SER A 278 -2.83 3.84 -7.97
C SER A 278 -1.73 4.46 -8.85
N VAL A 279 -1.51 3.85 -10.01
CA VAL A 279 -0.65 4.38 -11.08
C VAL A 279 -1.19 5.72 -11.57
N ILE A 280 -2.50 5.82 -11.78
CA ILE A 280 -3.17 7.06 -12.23
C ILE A 280 -2.87 8.21 -11.26
N ALA A 281 -3.08 8.00 -9.96
CA ALA A 281 -2.84 9.04 -8.95
C ALA A 281 -1.37 9.50 -8.92
N THR A 282 -0.43 8.57 -8.96
CA THR A 282 1.01 8.90 -8.94
C THR A 282 1.43 9.65 -10.21
N LYS A 283 1.05 9.15 -11.39
CA LYS A 283 1.38 9.82 -12.67
C LYS A 283 0.74 11.22 -12.75
N MET A 284 -0.52 11.34 -12.35
CA MET A 284 -1.22 12.63 -12.31
C MET A 284 -0.53 13.61 -11.34
N ALA A 285 -0.17 13.16 -10.14
CA ALA A 285 0.54 13.99 -9.18
C ALA A 285 1.89 14.49 -9.73
N MET A 286 2.66 13.62 -10.40
CA MET A 286 3.93 13.99 -11.04
C MET A 286 3.76 15.04 -12.13
N LYS A 287 2.63 15.11 -12.83
CA LYS A 287 2.32 16.14 -13.81
C LYS A 287 1.87 17.46 -13.17
N LEU A 288 1.29 17.42 -11.98
CA LEU A 288 0.66 18.57 -11.33
C LEU A 288 1.63 19.40 -10.46
N ALA A 289 2.69 18.81 -9.94
CA ALA A 289 3.62 19.47 -9.00
C ALA A 289 5.09 19.21 -9.34
N ASP A 290 5.99 19.99 -8.70
CA ASP A 290 7.43 19.82 -8.86
C ASP A 290 7.95 18.64 -8.04
N TYR A 291 7.28 18.32 -6.93
CA TYR A 291 7.60 17.23 -6.02
C TYR A 291 6.34 16.44 -5.68
N THR A 292 6.37 15.15 -5.96
CA THR A 292 5.33 14.20 -5.59
C THR A 292 5.83 13.30 -4.49
N ILE A 293 5.16 13.30 -3.34
CA ILE A 293 5.48 12.45 -2.21
C ILE A 293 4.47 11.30 -2.20
N THR A 294 4.97 10.07 -2.29
CA THR A 294 4.14 8.86 -2.21
C THR A 294 4.72 7.89 -1.20
N GLU A 295 3.92 6.95 -0.74
CA GLU A 295 4.36 5.97 0.23
C GLU A 295 4.11 4.53 -0.22
N ALA A 296 4.92 3.61 0.31
CA ALA A 296 4.70 2.18 0.20
C ALA A 296 4.40 1.58 1.58
N GLY A 297 3.48 0.61 1.63
CA GLY A 297 3.03 -0.01 2.88
C GLY A 297 4.09 -0.84 3.56
N PHE A 298 4.04 -0.93 4.87
CA PHE A 298 4.97 -1.69 5.71
C PHE A 298 6.44 -1.25 5.57
N GLY A 299 7.38 -2.19 5.68
CA GLY A 299 8.81 -1.94 5.54
C GLY A 299 9.27 -1.91 4.09
N ALA A 300 10.50 -1.46 3.88
CA ALA A 300 11.08 -1.33 2.55
C ALA A 300 11.29 -2.70 1.87
N ASP A 301 11.45 -3.75 2.63
CA ASP A 301 11.55 -5.13 2.15
C ASP A 301 10.26 -5.64 1.48
N LEU A 302 9.10 -5.14 1.90
CA LEU A 302 7.80 -5.51 1.33
C LEU A 302 7.24 -4.42 0.41
N GLY A 303 6.90 -3.27 0.99
CA GLY A 303 6.19 -2.23 0.27
C GLY A 303 7.05 -1.54 -0.78
N ALA A 304 8.29 -1.13 -0.43
CA ALA A 304 9.15 -0.46 -1.40
C ALA A 304 9.63 -1.43 -2.49
N GLU A 305 9.96 -2.68 -2.15
CA GLU A 305 10.31 -3.70 -3.15
C GLU A 305 9.20 -3.81 -4.21
N LYS A 306 7.93 -3.99 -3.79
CA LYS A 306 6.80 -4.13 -4.72
C LYS A 306 6.46 -2.84 -5.46
N PHE A 307 6.65 -1.68 -4.82
CA PHE A 307 6.55 -0.40 -5.50
C PHE A 307 7.55 -0.33 -6.67
N LEU A 308 8.78 -0.77 -6.46
CA LEU A 308 9.85 -0.71 -7.44
C LEU A 308 9.71 -1.80 -8.51
N ASP A 309 9.62 -3.07 -8.12
CA ASP A 309 9.61 -4.20 -9.07
C ASP A 309 8.25 -4.43 -9.75
N ILE A 310 7.13 -4.00 -9.16
CA ILE A 310 5.80 -4.16 -9.77
C ILE A 310 5.28 -2.84 -10.33
N LYS A 311 5.06 -1.82 -9.45
CA LYS A 311 4.41 -0.58 -9.87
C LYS A 311 5.29 0.27 -10.80
N CYS A 312 6.57 0.47 -10.45
CA CYS A 312 7.48 1.26 -11.28
C CYS A 312 7.69 0.60 -12.65
N ARG A 313 7.82 -0.72 -12.69
CA ARG A 313 7.92 -1.50 -13.92
C ARG A 313 6.68 -1.32 -14.80
N LYS A 314 5.48 -1.49 -14.24
CA LYS A 314 4.20 -1.31 -14.94
C LYS A 314 3.99 0.11 -15.44
N ALA A 315 4.26 1.10 -14.59
CA ALA A 315 4.00 2.51 -14.87
C ALA A 315 5.13 3.22 -15.62
N GLN A 316 6.29 2.58 -15.77
CA GLN A 316 7.51 3.16 -16.35
C GLN A 316 7.93 4.46 -15.64
N ILE A 317 7.85 4.46 -14.31
CA ILE A 317 8.29 5.55 -13.44
C ILE A 317 9.41 5.07 -12.52
N LYS A 318 10.14 6.02 -11.94
CA LYS A 318 11.17 5.73 -10.94
C LYS A 318 11.26 6.83 -9.89
N PRO A 319 11.54 6.52 -8.63
CA PRO A 319 11.78 7.54 -7.61
C PRO A 319 13.10 8.28 -7.87
N ASN A 320 13.11 9.59 -7.65
CA ASN A 320 14.34 10.40 -7.65
C ASN A 320 15.04 10.36 -6.29
N ALA A 321 14.31 10.07 -5.23
CA ALA A 321 14.83 9.86 -3.89
C ALA A 321 13.91 8.94 -3.09
N VAL A 322 14.47 8.26 -2.10
CA VAL A 322 13.74 7.43 -1.14
C VAL A 322 14.02 7.93 0.27
N VAL A 323 12.97 8.09 1.05
CA VAL A 323 13.01 8.41 2.47
C VAL A 323 12.72 7.14 3.27
N ILE A 324 13.64 6.71 4.10
CA ILE A 324 13.43 5.61 5.05
C ILE A 324 13.06 6.20 6.41
N VAL A 325 11.86 5.93 6.86
CA VAL A 325 11.40 6.35 8.19
C VAL A 325 11.89 5.34 9.22
N ALA A 326 12.53 5.83 10.26
CA ALA A 326 12.89 5.09 11.45
C ALA A 326 12.46 5.86 12.71
N THR A 327 12.17 5.15 13.80
CA THR A 327 11.94 5.74 15.12
C THR A 327 12.89 5.12 16.13
N ILE A 328 13.27 5.87 17.16
CA ILE A 328 14.10 5.34 18.24
C ILE A 328 13.45 4.10 18.87
N LYS A 329 12.13 4.14 19.08
CA LYS A 329 11.36 3.01 19.62
C LYS A 329 11.43 1.76 18.73
N ALA A 330 11.25 1.92 17.42
CA ALA A 330 11.30 0.81 16.49
C ALA A 330 12.72 0.21 16.41
N LEU A 331 13.75 1.04 16.40
CA LEU A 331 15.14 0.56 16.42
C LEU A 331 15.42 -0.24 17.70
N LYS A 332 15.06 0.27 18.88
CA LYS A 332 15.23 -0.47 20.13
C LYS A 332 14.44 -1.80 20.14
N TYR A 333 13.22 -1.80 19.63
CA TYR A 333 12.40 -3.01 19.53
C TYR A 333 13.06 -4.07 18.63
N HIS A 334 13.56 -3.67 17.46
CA HIS A 334 14.32 -4.55 16.56
C HIS A 334 15.67 -5.00 17.15
N GLY A 335 16.18 -4.28 18.12
CA GLY A 335 17.38 -4.66 18.90
C GLY A 335 17.09 -5.52 20.12
N GLY A 336 15.85 -6.02 20.28
CA GLY A 336 15.47 -6.95 21.34
C GLY A 336 15.00 -6.29 22.63
N VAL A 337 14.79 -4.97 22.67
CA VAL A 337 14.28 -4.29 23.87
C VAL A 337 12.79 -4.58 24.04
N GLU A 338 12.40 -5.04 25.24
CA GLU A 338 11.02 -5.31 25.61
C GLU A 338 10.14 -4.06 25.49
N LYS A 339 8.87 -4.23 25.10
CA LYS A 339 7.94 -3.12 24.83
C LYS A 339 7.75 -2.22 26.07
N GLU A 340 7.75 -2.81 27.26
CA GLU A 340 7.56 -2.14 28.56
C GLU A 340 8.74 -1.20 28.90
N LYS A 341 9.95 -1.54 28.43
CA LYS A 341 11.20 -0.79 28.67
C LYS A 341 11.63 0.09 27.50
N ILE A 342 10.81 0.18 26.45
CA ILE A 342 11.18 0.84 25.20
C ILE A 342 11.44 2.34 25.36
N GLN A 343 10.91 2.98 26.42
CA GLN A 343 11.12 4.40 26.72
C GLN A 343 12.36 4.66 27.56
N GLU A 344 12.97 3.63 28.18
CA GLU A 344 14.20 3.76 28.96
C GLU A 344 15.40 3.90 28.02
N GLU A 345 16.46 4.60 28.45
CA GLU A 345 17.71 4.70 27.68
C GLU A 345 18.33 3.31 27.49
N ASN A 346 18.60 2.95 26.23
CA ASN A 346 19.17 1.65 25.90
C ASN A 346 19.98 1.70 24.59
N PHE A 347 21.26 2.05 24.72
CA PHE A 347 22.18 2.13 23.57
C PHE A 347 22.50 0.78 22.96
N GLU A 348 22.59 -0.28 23.74
CA GLU A 348 22.87 -1.64 23.25
C GLU A 348 21.73 -2.11 22.34
N GLY A 349 20.48 -2.03 22.79
CA GLY A 349 19.31 -2.33 21.99
C GLY A 349 19.23 -1.46 20.74
N LEU A 350 19.54 -0.16 20.88
CA LEU A 350 19.56 0.76 19.75
C LEU A 350 20.60 0.36 18.71
N GLN A 351 21.85 0.04 19.13
CA GLN A 351 22.93 -0.41 18.23
C GLN A 351 22.56 -1.71 17.49
N ASN A 352 21.98 -2.68 18.21
CA ASN A 352 21.54 -3.93 17.60
C ASN A 352 20.41 -3.70 16.58
N GLY A 353 19.47 -2.81 16.87
CA GLY A 353 18.37 -2.48 15.96
C GLY A 353 18.80 -1.69 14.71
N MET A 354 19.91 -0.96 14.78
CA MET A 354 20.50 -0.29 13.59
C MET A 354 20.80 -1.26 12.45
N LYS A 355 21.03 -2.55 12.73
CA LYS A 355 21.25 -3.58 11.68
C LYS A 355 20.05 -3.68 10.73
N ASN A 356 18.82 -3.59 11.27
CA ASN A 356 17.61 -3.60 10.46
C ASN A 356 17.56 -2.36 9.53
N LEU A 357 17.82 -1.18 10.05
CA LEU A 357 17.89 0.04 9.25
C LEU A 357 18.97 -0.04 8.16
N TYR A 358 20.16 -0.54 8.49
CA TYR A 358 21.25 -0.68 7.51
C TYR A 358 20.90 -1.66 6.39
N LYS A 359 20.21 -2.76 6.68
CA LYS A 359 19.75 -3.69 5.63
C LYS A 359 18.80 -3.01 4.66
N HIS A 360 17.85 -2.22 5.14
CA HIS A 360 16.93 -1.46 4.28
C HIS A 360 17.66 -0.38 3.45
N ILE A 361 18.64 0.32 4.03
CA ILE A 361 19.48 1.29 3.31
C ILE A 361 20.28 0.59 2.21
N GLU A 362 20.94 -0.53 2.54
CA GLU A 362 21.68 -1.33 1.57
C GLU A 362 20.81 -1.77 0.39
N ASN A 363 19.61 -2.29 0.68
CA ASN A 363 18.67 -2.71 -0.34
C ASN A 363 18.34 -1.57 -1.30
N LEU A 364 17.94 -0.42 -0.78
CA LEU A 364 17.50 0.70 -1.61
C LEU A 364 18.67 1.39 -2.33
N LYS A 365 19.80 1.58 -1.64
CA LYS A 365 20.95 2.29 -2.19
C LYS A 365 21.79 1.41 -3.14
N ASN A 366 22.10 0.17 -2.72
CA ASN A 366 23.04 -0.68 -3.45
C ASN A 366 22.33 -1.66 -4.39
N LYS A 367 21.19 -2.25 -3.97
CA LYS A 367 20.48 -3.23 -4.79
C LYS A 367 19.60 -2.55 -5.84
N PHE A 368 18.82 -1.55 -5.46
CA PHE A 368 17.98 -0.77 -6.38
C PHE A 368 18.68 0.46 -6.99
N GLY A 369 19.83 0.90 -6.48
CA GLY A 369 20.58 2.03 -7.03
C GLY A 369 19.93 3.41 -6.82
N LEU A 370 19.22 3.60 -5.72
CA LEU A 370 18.45 4.81 -5.44
C LEU A 370 19.17 5.75 -4.47
N ASN A 371 18.84 7.03 -4.55
CA ASN A 371 19.29 8.05 -3.59
C ASN A 371 18.46 7.93 -2.31
N VAL A 372 19.10 7.73 -1.16
CA VAL A 372 18.44 7.43 0.13
C VAL A 372 18.76 8.49 1.17
N ILE A 373 17.73 8.89 1.94
CA ILE A 373 17.84 9.70 3.16
C ILE A 373 17.02 9.05 4.27
N VAL A 374 17.51 9.10 5.52
CA VAL A 374 16.80 8.59 6.70
C VAL A 374 16.05 9.71 7.39
N ALA A 375 14.76 9.54 7.59
CA ALA A 375 13.91 10.38 8.42
C ALA A 375 13.78 9.75 9.81
N ILE A 376 14.35 10.37 10.83
CA ILE A 376 14.15 9.97 12.22
C ILE A 376 12.88 10.65 12.69
N ASN A 377 11.77 9.90 12.70
CA ASN A 377 10.46 10.41 13.16
C ASN A 377 10.46 10.52 14.68
N LYS A 378 10.50 11.74 15.18
CA LYS A 378 10.65 12.04 16.59
C LYS A 378 9.32 11.98 17.35
N TYR A 379 9.34 11.28 18.48
CA TYR A 379 8.28 11.30 19.48
C TYR A 379 8.67 12.15 20.69
N ASN A 380 7.68 12.72 21.39
CA ASN A 380 7.92 13.54 22.60
C ASN A 380 8.63 12.79 23.74
N THR A 381 8.56 11.46 23.72
CA THR A 381 9.18 10.56 24.69
C THR A 381 10.59 10.11 24.29
N ASP A 382 11.10 10.52 23.13
CA ASP A 382 12.42 10.11 22.67
C ASP A 382 13.53 10.82 23.42
N ILE A 383 14.59 10.10 23.73
CA ILE A 383 15.77 10.61 24.45
C ILE A 383 16.72 11.25 23.44
N SER A 384 17.07 12.52 23.64
CA SER A 384 17.90 13.31 22.71
C SER A 384 19.25 12.65 22.40
N LYS A 385 19.91 12.07 23.41
CA LYS A 385 21.20 11.36 23.23
C LYS A 385 21.09 10.16 22.30
N GLU A 386 19.97 9.43 22.30
CA GLU A 386 19.73 8.31 21.40
C GLU A 386 19.52 8.80 19.97
N ILE A 387 18.80 9.91 19.77
CA ILE A 387 18.66 10.55 18.45
C ILE A 387 20.02 11.02 17.92
N GLU A 388 20.80 11.70 18.73
CA GLU A 388 22.14 12.18 18.38
C GLU A 388 23.06 11.01 18.01
N TYR A 389 22.97 9.91 18.76
CA TYR A 389 23.73 8.69 18.45
C TYR A 389 23.38 8.14 17.06
N VAL A 390 22.09 7.99 16.74
CA VAL A 390 21.64 7.49 15.42
C VAL A 390 22.12 8.41 14.30
N GLN A 391 21.99 9.73 14.46
CA GLN A 391 22.48 10.69 13.46
C GLN A 391 24.01 10.60 13.25
N ALA A 392 24.77 10.52 14.33
CA ALA A 392 26.22 10.43 14.29
C ALA A 392 26.70 9.11 13.64
N ASP A 393 26.02 7.99 13.93
CA ASP A 393 26.37 6.69 13.36
C ASP A 393 26.04 6.61 11.85
N LEU A 394 24.90 7.15 11.42
CA LEU A 394 24.54 7.30 10.01
C LEU A 394 25.55 8.20 9.27
N ALA A 395 25.91 9.33 9.86
CA ALA A 395 26.88 10.26 9.27
C ALA A 395 28.28 9.64 9.08
N LYS A 396 28.76 8.83 10.03
CA LYS A 396 30.03 8.06 9.91
C LYS A 396 30.03 7.12 8.70
N LYS A 397 28.85 6.64 8.28
CA LYS A 397 28.66 5.76 7.12
C LYS A 397 28.32 6.52 5.83
N GLY A 398 28.37 7.86 5.85
CA GLY A 398 28.04 8.70 4.70
C GLY A 398 26.56 8.62 4.30
N ILE A 399 25.66 8.40 5.28
CA ILE A 399 24.23 8.31 5.08
C ILE A 399 23.59 9.61 5.59
N GLU A 400 22.89 10.33 4.71
CA GLU A 400 22.14 11.53 5.08
C GLU A 400 20.96 11.18 5.97
N SER A 401 20.75 11.97 7.03
CA SER A 401 19.60 11.82 7.91
C SER A 401 19.06 13.18 8.36
N SER A 402 17.82 13.19 8.81
CA SER A 402 17.17 14.36 9.38
C SER A 402 16.17 13.94 10.46
N VAL A 403 16.08 14.72 11.54
CA VAL A 403 15.01 14.57 12.53
C VAL A 403 13.76 15.24 11.99
N VAL A 404 12.63 14.53 12.03
CA VAL A 404 11.31 15.03 11.63
C VAL A 404 10.42 15.13 12.86
N ASP A 405 10.02 16.34 13.21
CA ASP A 405 9.14 16.67 14.34
C ASP A 405 7.79 17.19 13.81
N GLY A 406 7.23 16.48 12.82
CA GLY A 406 6.02 16.89 12.12
C GLY A 406 4.77 16.83 12.99
N TRP A 407 4.64 15.81 13.84
CA TRP A 407 3.49 15.66 14.72
C TRP A 407 3.26 16.92 15.57
N ALA A 408 4.32 17.47 16.18
CA ALA A 408 4.24 18.63 17.04
C ALA A 408 4.29 19.97 16.30
N LYS A 409 4.99 20.05 15.15
CA LYS A 409 5.34 21.31 14.48
C LYS A 409 4.83 21.45 13.06
N GLY A 410 4.01 20.49 12.58
CA GLY A 410 3.55 20.51 11.19
C GLY A 410 4.70 20.49 10.19
N GLY A 411 4.53 21.17 9.06
CA GLY A 411 5.57 21.30 8.03
C GLY A 411 6.85 21.98 8.50
N ASN A 412 6.79 22.83 9.53
CA ASN A 412 7.98 23.44 10.12
C ASN A 412 8.94 22.41 10.71
N GLY A 413 8.41 21.29 11.25
CA GLY A 413 9.20 20.17 11.76
C GLY A 413 9.90 19.33 10.70
N ALA A 414 9.68 19.63 9.40
CA ALA A 414 10.25 18.91 8.27
C ALA A 414 11.06 19.79 7.29
N ILE A 415 11.34 21.05 7.63
CA ILE A 415 12.09 21.98 6.74
C ILE A 415 13.48 21.46 6.43
N ASP A 416 14.20 20.88 7.40
CA ASP A 416 15.56 20.37 7.18
C ASP A 416 15.56 19.22 6.17
N ILE A 417 14.69 18.21 6.38
CA ILE A 417 14.60 17.09 5.45
C ILE A 417 14.11 17.54 4.06
N ALA A 418 13.20 18.50 3.98
CA ALA A 418 12.74 19.07 2.72
C ALA A 418 13.88 19.69 1.92
N LYS A 419 14.76 20.48 2.56
CA LYS A 419 15.95 21.05 1.92
C LYS A 419 16.93 19.97 1.44
N LYS A 420 17.14 18.92 2.23
CA LYS A 420 17.99 17.78 1.88
C LYS A 420 17.43 16.99 0.70
N ILE A 421 16.12 16.74 0.68
CA ILE A 421 15.43 16.08 -0.45
C ILE A 421 15.60 16.88 -1.75
N VAL A 422 15.45 18.20 -1.71
CA VAL A 422 15.66 19.05 -2.89
C VAL A 422 17.07 18.87 -3.46
N LYS A 423 18.10 18.81 -2.60
CA LYS A 423 19.47 18.54 -3.04
C LYS A 423 19.62 17.12 -3.58
N LEU A 424 19.09 16.14 -2.87
CA LEU A 424 19.22 14.71 -3.19
C LEU A 424 18.58 14.36 -4.53
N THR A 425 17.44 14.95 -4.85
CA THR A 425 16.73 14.73 -6.14
C THR A 425 17.42 15.33 -7.36
N ASN A 426 18.51 16.12 -7.18
CA ASN A 426 19.35 16.60 -8.27
C ASN A 426 20.53 15.66 -8.56
N VAL A 427 20.76 14.65 -7.71
CA VAL A 427 21.78 13.62 -7.94
C VAL A 427 21.17 12.55 -8.85
N GLN A 428 21.93 12.15 -9.87
CA GLN A 428 21.52 11.08 -10.79
C GLN A 428 21.43 9.75 -10.02
N GLU A 429 20.28 9.11 -10.08
CA GLU A 429 20.09 7.74 -9.59
C GLU A 429 20.50 6.70 -10.65
N ASN A 430 20.92 5.52 -10.20
CA ASN A 430 21.23 4.38 -11.05
C ASN A 430 20.23 3.24 -10.80
N PHE A 431 18.94 3.55 -10.97
CA PHE A 431 17.83 2.65 -10.67
C PHE A 431 17.90 1.38 -11.52
N LYS A 432 17.71 0.23 -10.88
CA LYS A 432 17.61 -1.09 -11.51
C LYS A 432 16.58 -1.95 -10.75
N TYR A 433 16.02 -2.90 -11.45
CA TYR A 433 15.13 -3.92 -10.86
C TYR A 433 15.94 -5.05 -10.22
N ILE A 434 15.32 -5.81 -9.32
CA ILE A 434 15.97 -6.97 -8.67
C ILE A 434 16.00 -8.18 -9.59
N TYR A 435 15.04 -8.29 -10.49
CA TYR A 435 14.94 -9.39 -11.47
C TYR A 435 14.46 -8.87 -12.82
N GLU A 436 14.72 -9.64 -13.88
CA GLU A 436 14.20 -9.37 -15.22
C GLU A 436 12.87 -10.11 -15.45
N ASN A 437 12.06 -9.65 -16.42
CA ASN A 437 10.78 -10.29 -16.72
C ASN A 437 10.98 -11.72 -17.27
N GLU A 438 12.05 -11.92 -18.02
CA GLU A 438 12.44 -13.18 -18.64
C GLU A 438 12.94 -14.26 -17.67
N ASP A 439 13.28 -13.88 -16.44
CA ASP A 439 13.56 -14.85 -15.38
C ASP A 439 12.31 -15.73 -15.13
N ASP A 440 12.47 -17.01 -14.85
CA ASP A 440 11.36 -17.85 -14.41
C ASP A 440 10.85 -17.45 -13.02
N ILE A 441 9.65 -17.90 -12.64
CA ILE A 441 9.00 -17.51 -11.37
C ILE A 441 9.87 -17.90 -10.18
N LYS A 442 10.48 -19.09 -10.18
CA LYS A 442 11.35 -19.56 -9.08
C LYS A 442 12.59 -18.67 -8.94
N THR A 443 13.19 -18.28 -10.06
CA THR A 443 14.36 -17.39 -10.08
C THR A 443 14.03 -15.99 -9.56
N LYS A 444 12.90 -15.40 -9.98
CA LYS A 444 12.42 -14.10 -9.45
C LYS A 444 12.25 -14.14 -7.93
N ILE A 445 11.56 -15.16 -7.42
CA ILE A 445 11.35 -15.34 -5.98
C ILE A 445 12.69 -15.49 -5.25
N LYS A 446 13.61 -16.31 -5.76
CA LYS A 446 14.94 -16.50 -5.16
C LYS A 446 15.76 -15.21 -5.13
N LYS A 447 15.71 -14.41 -6.21
CA LYS A 447 16.41 -13.12 -6.27
C LYS A 447 15.90 -12.16 -5.19
N VAL A 448 14.57 -11.97 -5.07
CA VAL A 448 13.98 -11.12 -4.03
C VAL A 448 14.33 -11.64 -2.62
N ALA A 449 14.15 -12.93 -2.36
CA ALA A 449 14.41 -13.49 -1.05
C ALA A 449 15.90 -13.37 -0.62
N LYS A 450 16.84 -13.60 -1.55
CA LYS A 450 18.28 -13.51 -1.25
C LYS A 450 18.77 -12.06 -1.18
N GLU A 451 18.46 -11.26 -2.20
CA GLU A 451 19.00 -9.90 -2.32
C GLU A 451 18.35 -8.93 -1.33
N ILE A 452 17.02 -9.01 -1.16
CA ILE A 452 16.25 -8.07 -0.35
C ILE A 452 16.10 -8.54 1.08
N TYR A 453 15.72 -9.81 1.29
CA TYR A 453 15.49 -10.31 2.66
C TYR A 453 16.79 -10.79 3.32
N GLY A 454 17.78 -11.22 2.52
CA GLY A 454 19.02 -11.81 3.04
C GLY A 454 18.91 -13.30 3.35
N ALA A 455 17.90 -13.99 2.81
CA ALA A 455 17.74 -15.42 2.98
C ALA A 455 18.90 -16.21 2.34
N THR A 456 19.40 -17.22 3.05
CA THR A 456 20.45 -18.11 2.52
C THR A 456 19.89 -19.14 1.56
N GLU A 457 18.62 -19.54 1.75
CA GLU A 457 17.94 -20.55 0.96
C GLU A 457 16.45 -20.23 0.78
N VAL A 458 15.88 -20.71 -0.33
CA VAL A 458 14.44 -20.63 -0.60
C VAL A 458 13.94 -22.04 -0.91
N GLU A 459 13.03 -22.52 -0.07
CA GLU A 459 12.35 -23.81 -0.23
C GLU A 459 10.97 -23.62 -0.84
N PHE A 460 10.55 -24.56 -1.66
CA PHE A 460 9.22 -24.58 -2.27
C PHE A 460 8.50 -25.86 -1.88
N SER A 461 7.26 -25.76 -1.40
CA SER A 461 6.42 -26.93 -1.19
C SER A 461 6.08 -27.61 -2.53
N GLU A 462 5.70 -28.88 -2.51
CA GLU A 462 5.24 -29.60 -3.70
C GLU A 462 4.10 -28.85 -4.39
N LYS A 463 3.11 -28.38 -3.63
CA LYS A 463 2.01 -27.58 -4.13
C LYS A 463 2.50 -26.30 -4.84
N ALA A 464 3.46 -25.59 -4.27
CA ALA A 464 4.01 -24.38 -4.90
C ALA A 464 4.73 -24.70 -6.21
N ILE A 465 5.42 -25.82 -6.29
CA ILE A 465 6.09 -26.28 -7.53
C ILE A 465 5.06 -26.59 -8.61
N GLU A 466 4.04 -27.35 -8.30
CA GLU A 466 2.95 -27.70 -9.24
C GLU A 466 2.24 -26.46 -9.77
N GLU A 467 1.95 -25.49 -8.91
CA GLU A 467 1.31 -24.23 -9.30
C GLU A 467 2.22 -23.37 -10.20
N ILE A 468 3.51 -23.28 -9.91
CA ILE A 468 4.47 -22.56 -10.77
C ILE A 468 4.47 -23.19 -12.16
N GLU A 469 4.61 -24.52 -12.26
CA GLU A 469 4.61 -25.22 -13.53
C GLU A 469 3.31 -24.99 -14.32
N ARG A 470 2.16 -24.99 -13.61
CA ARG A 470 0.86 -24.69 -14.22
C ARG A 470 0.81 -23.27 -14.78
N ILE A 471 1.24 -22.28 -14.00
CA ILE A 471 1.25 -20.86 -14.38
C ILE A 471 2.17 -20.63 -15.60
N GLU A 472 3.34 -21.22 -15.60
CA GLU A 472 4.29 -21.11 -16.72
C GLU A 472 3.77 -21.77 -17.99
N LYS A 473 3.13 -22.95 -17.90
CA LYS A 473 2.46 -23.62 -19.02
C LYS A 473 1.30 -22.79 -19.61
N LEU A 474 0.63 -21.97 -18.79
CA LEU A 474 -0.42 -21.05 -19.22
C LEU A 474 0.14 -19.77 -19.87
N GLY A 475 1.46 -19.60 -19.93
CA GLY A 475 2.11 -18.44 -20.54
C GLY A 475 2.27 -17.23 -19.63
N PHE A 476 2.14 -17.38 -18.30
CA PHE A 476 2.25 -16.30 -17.33
C PHE A 476 3.60 -16.26 -16.59
N GLY A 477 4.63 -16.96 -17.07
CA GLY A 477 5.95 -17.02 -16.45
C GLY A 477 6.69 -15.68 -16.36
N GLU A 478 6.42 -14.74 -17.28
CA GLU A 478 7.05 -13.42 -17.32
C GLU A 478 6.46 -12.41 -16.33
N LEU A 479 5.34 -12.73 -15.67
CA LEU A 479 4.71 -11.83 -14.71
C LEU A 479 5.63 -11.55 -13.51
N PRO A 480 5.60 -10.32 -12.95
CA PRO A 480 6.32 -10.00 -11.74
C PRO A 480 5.78 -10.79 -10.54
N VAL A 481 6.63 -10.98 -9.53
CA VAL A 481 6.29 -11.71 -8.32
C VAL A 481 6.03 -10.77 -7.13
N CYS A 482 5.03 -11.11 -6.34
CA CYS A 482 4.65 -10.45 -5.11
C CYS A 482 4.81 -11.44 -3.95
N ILE A 483 5.88 -11.36 -3.18
CA ILE A 483 6.07 -12.26 -2.04
C ILE A 483 5.22 -11.77 -0.88
N ALA A 484 4.27 -12.62 -0.45
CA ALA A 484 3.39 -12.40 0.68
C ALA A 484 3.99 -13.08 1.93
N LYS A 485 4.57 -12.30 2.82
CA LYS A 485 5.17 -12.76 4.09
C LYS A 485 4.79 -11.86 5.25
N THR A 486 5.21 -12.22 6.47
CA THR A 486 5.09 -11.33 7.61
C THR A 486 5.78 -9.98 7.36
N GLN A 487 5.16 -8.90 7.82
CA GLN A 487 5.73 -7.56 7.74
C GLN A 487 6.72 -7.23 8.87
N TYR A 488 6.75 -8.03 9.93
CA TYR A 488 7.47 -7.69 11.17
C TYR A 488 8.96 -8.02 11.16
N SER A 489 9.41 -8.83 10.23
CA SER A 489 10.83 -9.19 10.09
C SER A 489 11.22 -9.32 8.61
N LEU A 490 12.50 -9.42 8.33
CA LEU A 490 13.02 -9.73 6.99
C LEU A 490 12.76 -11.20 6.58
N SER A 491 12.58 -12.10 7.55
CA SER A 491 12.28 -13.53 7.30
C SER A 491 10.77 -13.77 7.14
N ASP A 492 10.37 -15.02 6.99
CA ASP A 492 8.98 -15.48 7.05
C ASP A 492 8.51 -15.81 8.49
N ASP A 493 9.40 -15.67 9.50
CA ASP A 493 9.09 -15.75 10.92
C ASP A 493 8.99 -14.33 11.53
N ALA A 494 7.81 -13.97 12.01
CA ALA A 494 7.54 -12.67 12.64
C ALA A 494 8.37 -12.40 13.92
N LYS A 495 8.96 -13.44 14.53
CA LYS A 495 9.77 -13.35 15.74
C LYS A 495 11.25 -13.11 15.48
N ASN A 496 11.71 -13.25 14.24
CA ASN A 496 13.12 -13.04 13.88
C ASN A 496 13.42 -11.54 13.68
N LEU A 497 13.29 -10.73 14.75
CA LEU A 497 13.38 -9.27 14.72
C LEU A 497 14.81 -8.77 14.49
N GLU A 498 15.81 -9.48 15.02
CA GLU A 498 17.22 -9.05 15.02
C GLU A 498 17.95 -9.35 13.71
N CYS A 499 17.23 -9.78 12.66
CA CYS A 499 17.83 -10.19 11.37
C CYS A 499 18.94 -11.23 11.54
N LYS A 500 18.71 -12.21 12.43
CA LYS A 500 19.68 -13.30 12.66
C LYS A 500 19.81 -14.14 11.40
N GLU A 501 21.03 -14.25 10.91
CA GLU A 501 21.40 -15.14 9.80
C GLU A 501 22.12 -16.38 10.34
N PRO A 502 22.06 -17.49 9.61
CA PRO A 502 21.31 -17.77 8.38
C PRO A 502 19.83 -18.10 8.61
N PHE A 503 18.95 -17.69 7.69
CA PHE A 503 17.55 -18.12 7.68
C PHE A 503 17.09 -18.53 6.26
N LYS A 504 16.02 -19.31 6.20
CA LYS A 504 15.39 -19.77 4.96
C LYS A 504 14.04 -19.08 4.79
N ILE A 505 13.58 -18.96 3.54
CA ILE A 505 12.20 -18.58 3.20
C ILE A 505 11.51 -19.81 2.60
N THR A 506 10.33 -20.15 3.12
CA THR A 506 9.54 -21.28 2.62
C THR A 506 8.31 -20.79 1.86
N ILE A 507 8.27 -21.01 0.56
CA ILE A 507 7.11 -20.71 -0.29
C ILE A 507 6.16 -21.90 -0.22
N ARG A 508 4.96 -21.65 0.34
CA ARG A 508 3.96 -22.68 0.62
C ARG A 508 2.90 -22.82 -0.47
N ASP A 509 2.62 -21.73 -1.14
CA ASP A 509 1.58 -21.65 -2.18
C ASP A 509 1.88 -20.53 -3.17
N ILE A 510 1.31 -20.63 -4.35
CA ILE A 510 1.43 -19.64 -5.44
C ILE A 510 0.03 -19.33 -5.95
N ASN A 511 -0.28 -18.06 -6.10
CA ASN A 511 -1.57 -17.62 -6.63
C ASN A 511 -1.38 -16.67 -7.81
N LEU A 512 -1.90 -17.06 -8.96
CA LEU A 512 -1.92 -16.21 -10.15
C LEU A 512 -3.02 -15.13 -10.02
N LYS A 513 -2.64 -13.87 -10.19
CA LYS A 513 -3.54 -12.73 -10.33
C LYS A 513 -3.49 -12.24 -11.79
N ALA A 514 -4.11 -13.02 -12.68
CA ALA A 514 -3.98 -12.83 -14.13
C ALA A 514 -4.54 -11.48 -14.60
N GLY A 515 -5.63 -11.01 -14.03
CA GLY A 515 -6.20 -9.71 -14.32
C GLY A 515 -5.32 -8.55 -13.83
N ALA A 516 -4.79 -8.65 -12.62
CA ALA A 516 -3.86 -7.66 -12.07
C ALA A 516 -2.49 -7.70 -12.77
N GLY A 517 -2.05 -8.88 -13.20
CA GLY A 517 -0.79 -9.08 -13.94
C GLY A 517 0.41 -9.27 -13.01
N PHE A 518 0.28 -10.08 -11.95
CA PHE A 518 1.38 -10.53 -11.11
C PHE A 518 1.08 -11.89 -10.46
N VAL A 519 2.11 -12.53 -9.95
CA VAL A 519 2.03 -13.80 -9.22
C VAL A 519 2.29 -13.57 -7.73
N VAL A 520 1.42 -14.07 -6.86
CA VAL A 520 1.58 -13.98 -5.40
C VAL A 520 2.24 -15.26 -4.89
N ALA A 521 3.43 -15.14 -4.31
CA ALA A 521 4.15 -16.23 -3.65
C ALA A 521 3.94 -16.15 -2.13
N ILE A 522 3.26 -17.12 -1.55
CA ILE A 522 2.90 -17.11 -0.13
C ILE A 522 3.99 -17.75 0.71
N ALA A 523 4.64 -16.94 1.54
CA ALA A 523 5.61 -17.37 2.54
C ALA A 523 5.05 -17.16 3.95
N GLY A 524 4.95 -18.24 4.71
CA GLY A 524 4.38 -18.19 6.06
C GLY A 524 2.84 -18.23 6.10
N LYS A 525 2.27 -17.78 7.22
CA LYS A 525 0.81 -17.79 7.46
C LYS A 525 0.23 -16.40 7.14
N ILE A 526 -0.04 -16.14 5.88
CA ILE A 526 -0.67 -14.90 5.43
C ILE A 526 -2.15 -15.14 5.22
N MET A 527 -2.98 -14.19 5.68
CA MET A 527 -4.43 -14.25 5.57
C MET A 527 -4.96 -13.06 4.80
N THR A 528 -5.81 -13.34 3.84
CA THR A 528 -6.52 -12.34 3.02
C THR A 528 -7.77 -11.80 3.70
N MET A 529 -8.18 -12.41 4.83
CA MET A 529 -9.24 -11.91 5.71
C MET A 529 -8.69 -11.80 7.14
N PRO A 530 -8.30 -10.59 7.58
CA PRO A 530 -7.86 -10.35 8.96
C PRO A 530 -8.99 -10.60 9.96
N GLY A 531 -8.63 -10.86 11.21
CA GLY A 531 -9.58 -10.86 12.32
C GLY A 531 -9.43 -9.60 13.15
N LEU A 532 -10.46 -9.24 13.89
CA LEU A 532 -10.37 -8.19 14.91
C LEU A 532 -9.36 -8.62 16.01
N PRO A 533 -8.58 -7.68 16.56
CA PRO A 533 -7.73 -7.94 17.74
C PRO A 533 -8.58 -8.21 18.98
N ARG A 534 -7.93 -8.54 20.09
CA ARG A 534 -8.63 -8.79 21.37
C ARG A 534 -9.40 -7.57 21.85
N VAL A 535 -8.83 -6.39 21.67
CA VAL A 535 -9.46 -5.09 21.93
C VAL A 535 -9.40 -4.30 20.61
N PRO A 536 -10.47 -4.29 19.82
CA PRO A 536 -10.50 -3.54 18.57
C PRO A 536 -10.69 -2.05 18.81
N ALA A 537 -10.20 -1.22 17.89
CA ALA A 537 -10.42 0.23 17.92
C ALA A 537 -11.91 0.59 17.93
N ALA A 538 -12.75 -0.26 17.38
CA ALA A 538 -14.21 -0.11 17.41
C ALA A 538 -14.83 0.05 18.82
N GLU A 539 -14.14 -0.43 19.87
CA GLU A 539 -14.61 -0.27 21.26
C GLU A 539 -14.41 1.15 21.81
N SER A 540 -13.57 1.95 21.16
CA SER A 540 -13.24 3.32 21.58
C SER A 540 -13.69 4.39 20.57
N ILE A 541 -14.28 3.99 19.44
CA ILE A 541 -14.86 4.91 18.47
C ILE A 541 -16.34 5.05 18.79
N ASP A 542 -16.78 6.29 18.99
CA ASP A 542 -18.19 6.60 19.28
C ASP A 542 -18.61 7.86 18.53
N ILE A 543 -19.85 8.27 18.71
CA ILE A 543 -20.46 9.44 18.10
C ILE A 543 -21.18 10.26 19.18
N ASP A 544 -21.01 11.56 19.19
CA ASP A 544 -21.70 12.46 20.11
C ASP A 544 -23.14 12.79 19.61
N GLU A 545 -23.89 13.54 20.43
CA GLU A 545 -25.26 13.96 20.11
C GLU A 545 -25.37 14.90 18.89
N ASN A 546 -24.26 15.49 18.43
CA ASN A 546 -24.19 16.35 17.26
C ASN A 546 -23.83 15.57 15.98
N GLY A 547 -23.55 14.27 16.11
CA GLY A 547 -23.10 13.43 15.01
C GLY A 547 -21.61 13.50 14.74
N GLU A 548 -20.82 13.98 15.69
CA GLU A 548 -19.36 14.09 15.59
C GLU A 548 -18.69 12.81 16.15
N VAL A 549 -17.71 12.27 15.43
CA VAL A 549 -16.97 11.06 15.86
C VAL A 549 -16.06 11.41 17.06
N VAL A 550 -16.13 10.65 18.14
CA VAL A 550 -15.39 10.90 19.39
C VAL A 550 -14.51 9.71 19.78
#